data_b5837fa3eeebad3042d88b843a313a96
#
_entry.id   b5837fa3eeebad3042d88b843a313a96
#
_cell.length_a   1.000
_cell.length_b   1.000
_cell.length_c   1.000
_cell.angle_alpha   90.00
_cell.angle_beta   90.00
_cell.angle_gamma   90.00
#
_symmetry.space_group_name_H-M   'P 1'
#
loop_
_entity.id
_entity.type
_entity.pdbx_description
1 polymer ?
#
loop_
_entity_poly.entity_id
_entity_poly.type
_entity_poly.pdbx_seq_one_letter_code
_entity_poly.pdbx_strand_id
1 'polypeptide(L)'
;TPLNAIVGFSNMLPHVENREEMSEYVELIGTNTDLLLQLINDILDLSKIEAGTFDFYPALIDVNQTLEEIEQSMQLRLRHNNVTFTFAERLSQCTLYTDKNRLIQLLANFAVNAIKFTEVGTIRMGYRLLDPETIYFYVSDTGCGMSSEQCIHVFERFVKYNSFVQGTGLGLSICHTIVDRLGGKIGVESKENKGSTFWFTLPYRQN
;
A
#
# COMPACT_ATOMS: atom_id res chain seq x y z
N THR A 1 -11.82 8.06 -15.16
CA THR A 1 -10.68 8.96 -15.45
C THR A 1 -9.46 8.19 -16.03
N PRO A 2 -8.96 7.07 -15.47
CA PRO A 2 -7.79 6.38 -16.04
C PRO A 2 -8.01 5.88 -17.47
N LEU A 3 -9.19 5.33 -17.77
CA LEU A 3 -9.53 4.83 -19.11
C LEU A 3 -9.46 5.96 -20.17
N ASN A 4 -9.97 7.14 -19.83
CA ASN A 4 -9.92 8.29 -20.74
C ASN A 4 -8.48 8.75 -21.01
N ALA A 5 -7.60 8.69 -20.01
CA ALA A 5 -6.19 9.00 -20.18
C ALA A 5 -5.50 7.98 -21.08
N ILE A 6 -5.74 6.67 -20.86
CA ILE A 6 -5.20 5.60 -21.72
C ILE A 6 -5.62 5.81 -23.18
N VAL A 7 -6.92 6.03 -23.44
CA VAL A 7 -7.45 6.26 -24.79
C VAL A 7 -6.86 7.54 -25.39
N GLY A 8 -6.80 8.63 -24.60
CA GLY A 8 -6.28 9.92 -25.07
C GLY A 8 -4.81 9.82 -25.52
N PHE A 9 -3.94 9.29 -24.66
CA PHE A 9 -2.51 9.15 -24.98
C PHE A 9 -2.28 8.12 -26.09
N SER A 10 -3.05 7.03 -26.15
CA SER A 10 -2.96 6.06 -27.26
C SER A 10 -3.30 6.67 -28.61
N ASN A 11 -4.29 7.58 -28.66
CA ASN A 11 -4.64 8.29 -29.89
C ASN A 11 -3.59 9.33 -30.31
N MET A 12 -2.78 9.81 -29.37
CA MET A 12 -1.69 10.75 -29.68
C MET A 12 -0.42 10.07 -30.18
N LEU A 13 -0.14 8.82 -29.76
CA LEU A 13 1.07 8.07 -30.13
C LEU A 13 1.38 8.08 -31.65
N PRO A 14 0.42 7.89 -32.57
CA PRO A 14 0.70 7.90 -34.02
C PRO A 14 1.16 9.26 -34.55
N HIS A 15 0.97 10.34 -33.81
CA HIS A 15 1.30 11.71 -34.22
C HIS A 15 2.57 12.25 -33.58
N VAL A 16 3.24 11.44 -32.75
CA VAL A 16 4.47 11.82 -32.03
C VAL A 16 5.67 11.46 -32.89
N GLU A 17 6.47 12.45 -33.25
CA GLU A 17 7.73 12.27 -34.01
C GLU A 17 8.94 12.14 -33.08
N ASN A 18 8.84 12.67 -31.83
CA ASN A 18 9.92 12.65 -30.86
C ASN A 18 9.87 11.37 -30.01
N ARG A 19 11.00 10.65 -29.95
CA ARG A 19 11.13 9.40 -29.23
C ARG A 19 11.00 9.58 -27.69
N GLU A 20 11.41 10.72 -27.16
CA GLU A 20 11.28 11.03 -25.73
C GLU A 20 9.80 11.24 -25.36
N GLU A 21 9.07 12.02 -26.14
CA GLU A 21 7.62 12.23 -25.96
C GLU A 21 6.82 10.94 -26.12
N MET A 22 7.20 10.08 -27.09
CA MET A 22 6.60 8.75 -27.25
C MET A 22 6.80 7.90 -25.99
N SER A 23 8.01 7.90 -25.41
CA SER A 23 8.32 7.17 -24.19
C SER A 23 7.49 7.68 -22.99
N GLU A 24 7.30 8.99 -22.89
CA GLU A 24 6.48 9.61 -21.86
C GLU A 24 5.00 9.19 -21.99
N TYR A 25 4.43 9.19 -23.19
CA TYR A 25 3.05 8.73 -23.39
C TYR A 25 2.86 7.24 -23.09
N VAL A 26 3.84 6.40 -23.43
CA VAL A 26 3.82 4.97 -23.10
C VAL A 26 3.85 4.78 -21.56
N GLU A 27 4.66 5.54 -20.85
CA GLU A 27 4.72 5.50 -19.39
C GLU A 27 3.40 5.98 -18.73
N LEU A 28 2.80 7.05 -19.27
CA LEU A 28 1.50 7.54 -18.81
C LEU A 28 0.38 6.53 -19.04
N ILE A 29 0.38 5.84 -20.18
CA ILE A 29 -0.56 4.75 -20.48
C ILE A 29 -0.37 3.61 -19.47
N GLY A 30 0.88 3.19 -19.24
CA GLY A 30 1.21 2.14 -18.26
C GLY A 30 0.71 2.48 -16.86
N THR A 31 1.04 3.66 -16.38
CA THR A 31 0.62 4.16 -15.04
C THR A 31 -0.90 4.18 -14.88
N ASN A 32 -1.63 4.64 -15.92
CA ASN A 32 -3.10 4.67 -15.87
C ASN A 32 -3.71 3.26 -15.99
N THR A 33 -3.05 2.34 -16.69
CA THR A 33 -3.46 0.93 -16.77
C THR A 33 -3.33 0.27 -15.40
N ASP A 34 -2.21 0.45 -14.71
CA ASP A 34 -2.00 -0.07 -13.35
C ASP A 34 -3.04 0.48 -12.37
N LEU A 35 -3.35 1.78 -12.46
CA LEU A 35 -4.38 2.41 -11.65
C LEU A 35 -5.78 1.83 -11.93
N LEU A 36 -6.10 1.54 -13.19
CA LEU A 36 -7.37 0.94 -13.57
C LEU A 36 -7.49 -0.49 -13.03
N LEU A 37 -6.43 -1.29 -13.15
CA LEU A 37 -6.38 -2.65 -12.61
C LEU A 37 -6.53 -2.63 -11.07
N GLN A 38 -5.87 -1.71 -10.39
CA GLN A 38 -6.03 -1.53 -8.95
C GLN A 38 -7.47 -1.18 -8.59
N LEU A 39 -8.12 -0.25 -9.31
CA LEU A 39 -9.53 0.10 -9.11
C LEU A 39 -10.46 -1.12 -9.24
N ILE A 40 -10.26 -1.92 -10.29
CA ILE A 40 -11.07 -3.13 -10.52
C ILE A 40 -10.90 -4.11 -9.37
N ASN A 41 -9.66 -4.37 -8.94
CA ASN A 41 -9.37 -5.27 -7.84
C ASN A 41 -9.96 -4.76 -6.51
N ASP A 42 -9.84 -3.47 -6.22
CA ASP A 42 -10.41 -2.84 -5.03
C ASP A 42 -11.96 -2.98 -5.00
N ILE A 43 -12.63 -2.78 -6.16
CA ILE A 43 -14.09 -2.94 -6.27
C ILE A 43 -14.51 -4.41 -6.11
N LEU A 44 -13.75 -5.34 -6.70
CA LEU A 44 -14.01 -6.78 -6.54
C LEU A 44 -13.82 -7.22 -5.08
N ASP A 45 -12.76 -6.77 -4.42
CA ASP A 45 -12.53 -7.04 -3.00
C ASP A 45 -13.67 -6.46 -2.15
N LEU A 46 -14.07 -5.21 -2.39
CA LEU A 46 -15.20 -4.58 -1.69
C LEU A 46 -16.51 -5.37 -1.91
N SER A 47 -16.79 -5.78 -3.14
CA SER A 47 -17.99 -6.58 -3.46
C SER A 47 -18.00 -7.91 -2.74
N LYS A 48 -16.85 -8.60 -2.66
CA LYS A 48 -16.71 -9.85 -1.90
C LYS A 48 -16.88 -9.63 -0.40
N ILE A 49 -16.36 -8.52 0.15
CA ILE A 49 -16.50 -8.13 1.54
C ILE A 49 -17.99 -7.93 1.87
N GLU A 50 -18.73 -7.17 1.05
CA GLU A 50 -20.15 -6.89 1.24
C GLU A 50 -21.03 -8.13 1.09
N ALA A 51 -20.68 -9.03 0.17
CA ALA A 51 -21.35 -10.31 0.00
C ALA A 51 -21.01 -11.35 1.08
N GLY A 52 -20.04 -11.06 1.97
CA GLY A 52 -19.56 -12.01 2.96
C GLY A 52 -18.75 -13.20 2.38
N THR A 53 -18.37 -13.11 1.10
CA THR A 53 -17.63 -14.15 0.35
C THR A 53 -16.15 -13.85 0.21
N PHE A 54 -15.62 -12.98 1.06
CA PHE A 54 -14.20 -12.66 1.06
C PHE A 54 -13.42 -13.75 1.77
N ASP A 55 -12.82 -14.63 0.98
CA ASP A 55 -12.10 -15.80 1.48
C ASP A 55 -10.70 -15.46 1.98
N PHE A 56 -10.29 -16.20 3.03
CA PHE A 56 -8.96 -16.20 3.59
C PHE A 56 -8.37 -17.61 3.51
N TYR A 57 -7.12 -17.70 3.08
CA TYR A 57 -6.38 -18.96 2.96
C TYR A 57 -5.17 -18.95 3.90
N PRO A 58 -5.39 -19.11 5.23
CA PRO A 58 -4.31 -19.04 6.19
C PRO A 58 -3.38 -20.25 6.06
N ALA A 59 -2.09 -19.96 6.11
CA ALA A 59 -1.01 -20.92 6.12
C ALA A 59 0.10 -20.46 7.06
N LEU A 60 1.01 -21.35 7.41
CA LEU A 60 2.22 -20.96 8.11
C LEU A 60 3.19 -20.33 7.10
N ILE A 61 3.54 -19.07 7.29
CA ILE A 61 4.40 -18.29 6.39
C ILE A 61 5.66 -17.82 7.10
N ASP A 62 6.75 -17.67 6.35
CA ASP A 62 7.94 -16.93 6.80
C ASP A 62 7.69 -15.43 6.57
N VAL A 63 7.66 -14.67 7.68
CA VAL A 63 7.41 -13.23 7.64
C VAL A 63 8.59 -12.51 7.00
N ASN A 64 9.83 -12.88 7.31
CA ASN A 64 11.02 -12.22 6.77
C ASN A 64 11.09 -12.36 5.25
N GLN A 65 10.87 -13.58 4.72
CA GLN A 65 10.81 -13.81 3.29
C GLN A 65 9.70 -12.99 2.61
N THR A 66 8.51 -12.95 3.22
CA THR A 66 7.39 -12.19 2.68
C THR A 66 7.69 -10.69 2.61
N LEU A 67 8.35 -10.15 3.63
CA LEU A 67 8.73 -8.74 3.65
C LEU A 67 9.85 -8.43 2.64
N GLU A 68 10.80 -9.33 2.44
CA GLU A 68 11.85 -9.19 1.42
C GLU A 68 11.27 -9.13 0.00
N GLU A 69 10.24 -9.95 -0.30
CA GLU A 69 9.50 -9.89 -1.57
C GLU A 69 8.85 -8.50 -1.79
N ILE A 70 8.26 -7.94 -0.73
CA ILE A 70 7.65 -6.58 -0.78
C ILE A 70 8.73 -5.51 -0.99
N GLU A 71 9.84 -5.58 -0.24
CA GLU A 71 10.94 -4.62 -0.36
C GLU A 71 11.50 -4.59 -1.78
N GLN A 72 11.77 -5.74 -2.37
CA GLN A 72 12.27 -5.84 -3.75
C GLN A 72 11.29 -5.19 -4.74
N SER A 73 9.99 -5.42 -4.57
CA SER A 73 8.95 -4.81 -5.41
C SER A 73 8.91 -3.29 -5.25
N MET A 74 9.06 -2.78 -4.02
CA MET A 74 9.03 -1.34 -3.75
C MET A 74 10.30 -0.64 -4.25
N GLN A 75 11.46 -1.26 -4.14
CA GLN A 75 12.72 -0.71 -4.68
C GLN A 75 12.67 -0.50 -6.19
N LEU A 76 11.98 -1.38 -6.94
CA LEU A 76 11.76 -1.20 -8.37
C LEU A 76 10.95 0.07 -8.69
N ARG A 77 9.97 0.39 -7.84
CA ARG A 77 9.13 1.60 -7.99
C ARG A 77 9.87 2.90 -7.64
N LEU A 78 10.91 2.81 -6.81
CA LEU A 78 11.68 3.96 -6.32
C LEU A 78 12.87 4.36 -7.20
N ARG A 79 13.17 3.65 -8.30
CA ARG A 79 14.36 3.87 -9.13
C ARG A 79 14.57 5.31 -9.63
N HIS A 80 13.55 6.15 -9.58
CA HIS A 80 13.58 7.55 -10.04
C HIS A 80 13.25 8.58 -8.93
N ASN A 81 13.15 8.16 -7.66
CA ASN A 81 12.73 9.01 -6.56
C ASN A 81 13.88 9.27 -5.58
N ASN A 82 13.94 10.47 -5.02
CA ASN A 82 14.87 10.83 -3.94
C ASN A 82 14.40 10.28 -2.57
N VAL A 83 13.89 9.04 -2.57
CA VAL A 83 13.33 8.36 -1.40
C VAL A 83 14.11 7.08 -1.16
N THR A 84 14.52 6.87 0.08
CA THR A 84 15.17 5.62 0.51
C THR A 84 14.14 4.73 1.20
N PHE A 85 14.03 3.48 0.76
CA PHE A 85 13.21 2.45 1.41
C PHE A 85 14.12 1.50 2.19
N THR A 86 13.83 1.31 3.48
CA THR A 86 14.67 0.48 4.36
C THR A 86 13.84 -0.40 5.27
N PHE A 87 14.38 -1.58 5.58
CA PHE A 87 13.96 -2.38 6.72
C PHE A 87 14.47 -1.75 8.01
N ALA A 88 13.56 -1.50 8.97
CA ALA A 88 13.92 -0.87 10.24
C ALA A 88 14.06 -1.89 11.37
N GLU A 89 13.10 -2.80 11.52
CA GLU A 89 13.02 -3.71 12.67
C GLU A 89 12.43 -5.05 12.22
N ARG A 90 13.09 -6.15 12.58
CA ARG A 90 12.62 -7.52 12.36
C ARG A 90 13.20 -8.49 13.36
N LEU A 91 12.52 -9.58 13.61
CA LEU A 91 13.06 -10.71 14.35
C LEU A 91 14.02 -11.52 13.45
N SER A 92 14.98 -12.23 14.05
CA SER A 92 15.91 -13.08 13.29
C SER A 92 15.19 -14.20 12.52
N GLN A 93 14.12 -14.73 13.10
CA GLN A 93 13.20 -15.69 12.50
C GLN A 93 11.80 -15.40 12.99
N CYS A 94 10.81 -15.46 12.10
CA CYS A 94 9.41 -15.28 12.45
C CYS A 94 8.52 -16.06 11.50
N THR A 95 7.77 -16.99 12.04
CA THR A 95 6.69 -17.67 11.32
C THR A 95 5.35 -17.22 11.87
N LEU A 96 4.39 -16.96 10.98
CA LEU A 96 3.06 -16.50 11.34
C LEU A 96 2.01 -17.34 10.61
N TYR A 97 0.97 -17.78 11.32
CA TYR A 97 -0.17 -18.44 10.70
C TYR A 97 -1.17 -17.37 10.24
N THR A 98 -1.13 -17.04 8.95
CA THR A 98 -1.98 -16.01 8.33
C THR A 98 -2.07 -16.23 6.82
N ASP A 99 -2.89 -15.43 6.14
CA ASP A 99 -2.94 -15.40 4.68
C ASP A 99 -1.81 -14.52 4.12
N LYS A 100 -0.86 -15.15 3.41
CA LYS A 100 0.30 -14.46 2.80
C LYS A 100 -0.13 -13.34 1.86
N ASN A 101 -1.11 -13.58 1.01
CA ASN A 101 -1.55 -12.60 0.01
C ASN A 101 -2.17 -11.37 0.69
N ARG A 102 -2.93 -11.58 1.77
CA ARG A 102 -3.53 -10.49 2.54
C ARG A 102 -2.47 -9.71 3.32
N LEU A 103 -1.46 -10.38 3.88
CA LEU A 103 -0.33 -9.70 4.51
C LEU A 103 0.44 -8.83 3.50
N ILE A 104 0.73 -9.36 2.32
CA ILE A 104 1.35 -8.59 1.22
C ILE A 104 0.47 -7.40 0.83
N GLN A 105 -0.84 -7.60 0.66
CA GLN A 105 -1.78 -6.54 0.30
C GLN A 105 -1.79 -5.38 1.30
N LEU A 106 -1.80 -5.69 2.62
CA LEU A 106 -1.74 -4.70 3.69
C LEU A 106 -0.46 -3.86 3.61
N LEU A 107 0.68 -4.53 3.62
CA LEU A 107 1.99 -3.85 3.64
C LEU A 107 2.29 -3.12 2.33
N ALA A 108 1.94 -3.70 1.19
CA ALA A 108 2.10 -3.05 -0.11
C ALA A 108 1.21 -1.79 -0.23
N ASN A 109 -0.01 -1.82 0.29
CA ASN A 109 -0.89 -0.64 0.31
C ASN A 109 -0.27 0.50 1.14
N PHE A 110 0.25 0.19 2.32
CA PHE A 110 0.93 1.19 3.15
C PHE A 110 2.21 1.71 2.49
N ALA A 111 3.02 0.82 1.92
CA ALA A 111 4.27 1.19 1.25
C ALA A 111 4.03 2.07 0.01
N VAL A 112 3.03 1.73 -0.82
CA VAL A 112 2.65 2.55 -1.98
C VAL A 112 2.14 3.92 -1.55
N ASN A 113 1.35 4.01 -0.48
CA ASN A 113 0.95 5.30 0.07
C ASN A 113 2.15 6.09 0.59
N ALA A 114 3.08 5.47 1.30
CA ALA A 114 4.30 6.12 1.77
C ALA A 114 5.14 6.69 0.60
N ILE A 115 5.34 5.91 -0.48
CA ILE A 115 6.05 6.35 -1.70
C ILE A 115 5.34 7.55 -2.34
N LYS A 116 4.02 7.50 -2.43
CA LYS A 116 3.18 8.51 -3.06
C LYS A 116 3.21 9.86 -2.34
N PHE A 117 3.33 9.86 -1.02
CA PHE A 117 3.27 11.06 -0.19
C PHE A 117 4.63 11.51 0.37
N THR A 118 5.72 10.87 -0.07
CA THR A 118 7.10 11.24 0.27
C THR A 118 7.85 11.61 -1.01
N GLU A 119 8.07 12.89 -1.24
CA GLU A 119 8.85 13.36 -2.40
C GLU A 119 10.35 13.17 -2.20
N VAL A 120 10.83 13.47 -0.99
CA VAL A 120 12.24 13.31 -0.57
C VAL A 120 12.25 12.83 0.88
N GLY A 121 13.05 11.80 1.16
CA GLY A 121 13.17 11.31 2.53
C GLY A 121 13.31 9.80 2.65
N THR A 122 12.75 9.25 3.72
CA THR A 122 12.89 7.83 4.04
C THR A 122 11.55 7.17 4.32
N ILE A 123 11.44 5.92 3.85
CA ILE A 123 10.35 5.02 4.20
C ILE A 123 10.95 3.84 4.93
N ARG A 124 10.37 3.48 6.06
CA ARG A 124 10.80 2.36 6.89
C ARG A 124 9.66 1.37 7.05
N MET A 125 9.92 0.11 6.73
CA MET A 125 9.00 -0.99 6.97
C MET A 125 9.60 -1.91 8.03
N GLY A 126 8.77 -2.42 8.93
CA GLY A 126 9.25 -3.33 9.96
C GLY A 126 8.13 -4.02 10.71
N TYR A 127 8.54 -4.94 11.60
CA TYR A 127 7.62 -5.58 12.53
C TYR A 127 8.34 -5.98 13.82
N ARG A 128 7.55 -6.07 14.90
CA ARG A 128 8.02 -6.53 16.22
C ARG A 128 6.89 -7.23 16.96
N LEU A 129 7.22 -7.93 18.02
CA LEU A 129 6.23 -8.38 18.98
C LEU A 129 5.91 -7.22 19.95
N LEU A 130 4.63 -6.94 20.17
CA LEU A 130 4.17 -6.08 21.26
C LEU A 130 4.13 -6.84 22.58
N ASP A 131 3.70 -8.10 22.49
CA ASP A 131 3.61 -9.07 23.57
C ASP A 131 3.73 -10.49 22.98
N PRO A 132 3.75 -11.57 23.79
CA PRO A 132 3.88 -12.94 23.28
C PRO A 132 2.79 -13.42 22.33
N GLU A 133 1.65 -12.75 22.30
CA GLU A 133 0.49 -13.14 21.50
C GLU A 133 0.14 -12.13 20.39
N THR A 134 0.91 -11.04 20.26
CA THR A 134 0.59 -9.93 19.33
C THR A 134 1.81 -9.50 18.55
N ILE A 135 1.73 -9.62 17.22
CA ILE A 135 2.72 -9.09 16.28
C ILE A 135 2.23 -7.75 15.71
N TYR A 136 3.12 -6.77 15.66
CA TYR A 136 2.89 -5.40 15.17
C TYR A 136 3.69 -5.17 13.91
N PHE A 137 3.01 -4.78 12.83
CA PHE A 137 3.60 -4.39 11.56
C PHE A 137 3.42 -2.90 11.33
N TYR A 138 4.38 -2.27 10.68
CA TYR A 138 4.28 -0.85 10.37
C TYR A 138 5.04 -0.46 9.10
N VAL A 139 4.58 0.62 8.48
CA VAL A 139 5.29 1.38 7.46
C VAL A 139 5.28 2.84 7.90
N SER A 140 6.47 3.42 8.06
CA SER A 140 6.67 4.81 8.47
C SER A 140 7.34 5.58 7.36
N ASP A 141 6.85 6.78 7.08
CA ASP A 141 7.39 7.70 6.09
C ASP A 141 7.74 9.06 6.70
N THR A 142 8.56 9.82 6.01
CA THR A 142 8.91 11.21 6.35
C THR A 142 8.24 12.21 5.40
N GLY A 143 7.10 11.86 4.84
CA GLY A 143 6.36 12.66 3.86
C GLY A 143 5.59 13.84 4.45
N CYS A 144 4.58 14.28 3.72
CA CYS A 144 3.78 15.45 4.09
C CYS A 144 2.98 15.28 5.40
N GLY A 145 2.72 14.04 5.81
CA GLY A 145 1.88 13.76 6.99
C GLY A 145 0.42 14.18 6.83
N MET A 146 -0.32 14.11 7.94
CA MET A 146 -1.76 14.38 7.99
C MET A 146 -2.12 15.17 9.25
N SER A 147 -3.21 15.97 9.15
CA SER A 147 -3.84 16.59 10.31
C SER A 147 -4.55 15.55 11.19
N SER A 148 -4.86 15.92 12.44
CA SER A 148 -5.61 15.04 13.34
C SER A 148 -7.01 14.71 12.80
N GLU A 149 -7.66 15.64 12.12
CA GLU A 149 -8.96 15.42 11.48
C GLU A 149 -8.85 14.39 10.33
N GLN A 150 -7.81 14.49 9.51
CA GLN A 150 -7.55 13.53 8.45
C GLN A 150 -7.28 12.12 8.99
N CYS A 151 -6.52 12.00 10.07
CA CYS A 151 -6.24 10.71 10.70
C CYS A 151 -7.51 9.98 11.15
N ILE A 152 -8.54 10.69 11.59
CA ILE A 152 -9.82 10.10 12.05
C ILE A 152 -10.54 9.40 10.88
N HIS A 153 -10.52 10.00 9.69
CA HIS A 153 -11.30 9.54 8.54
C HIS A 153 -10.49 8.74 7.50
N VAL A 154 -9.17 8.56 7.70
CA VAL A 154 -8.27 8.00 6.67
C VAL A 154 -8.63 6.56 6.25
N PHE A 155 -9.30 5.81 7.11
CA PHE A 155 -9.77 4.45 6.84
C PHE A 155 -11.19 4.38 6.29
N GLU A 156 -11.88 5.51 6.10
CA GLU A 156 -13.19 5.55 5.48
C GLU A 156 -13.10 5.35 3.97
N ARG A 157 -14.20 4.88 3.37
CA ARG A 157 -14.27 4.60 1.94
C ARG A 157 -14.29 5.90 1.14
N PHE A 158 -13.59 5.92 -0.01
CA PHE A 158 -13.54 7.03 -0.96
C PHE A 158 -12.92 8.34 -0.41
N VAL A 159 -12.28 8.29 0.75
CA VAL A 159 -11.60 9.46 1.31
C VAL A 159 -10.31 9.74 0.54
N LYS A 160 -10.16 10.98 0.10
CA LYS A 160 -8.96 11.52 -0.56
C LYS A 160 -8.73 12.93 -0.05
N TYR A 161 -7.56 13.21 0.47
CA TYR A 161 -7.20 14.54 0.97
C TYR A 161 -6.48 15.41 -0.07
N ASN A 162 -6.02 14.81 -1.15
CA ASN A 162 -5.45 15.53 -2.28
C ASN A 162 -6.02 14.98 -3.59
N SER A 163 -6.82 15.81 -4.28
CA SER A 163 -7.46 15.45 -5.54
C SER A 163 -6.47 15.29 -6.70
N PHE A 164 -5.28 15.89 -6.60
CA PHE A 164 -4.23 15.78 -7.61
C PHE A 164 -3.42 14.48 -7.49
N VAL A 165 -3.47 13.84 -6.34
CA VAL A 165 -2.74 12.60 -6.11
C VAL A 165 -3.59 11.40 -6.51
N GLN A 166 -3.10 10.60 -7.46
CA GLN A 166 -3.82 9.44 -8.01
C GLN A 166 -4.11 8.40 -6.91
N GLY A 167 -5.29 7.78 -6.95
CA GLY A 167 -5.69 6.72 -6.04
C GLY A 167 -7.18 6.46 -6.05
N THR A 168 -7.60 5.32 -5.52
CA THR A 168 -9.00 4.88 -5.48
C THR A 168 -9.77 5.43 -4.29
N GLY A 169 -9.08 5.66 -3.16
CA GLY A 169 -9.68 5.96 -1.86
C GLY A 169 -10.32 4.72 -1.20
N LEU A 170 -10.06 3.53 -1.73
CA LEU A 170 -10.59 2.26 -1.20
C LEU A 170 -9.54 1.45 -0.47
N GLY A 171 -8.26 1.57 -0.82
CA GLY A 171 -7.20 0.70 -0.33
C GLY A 171 -7.11 0.64 1.20
N LEU A 172 -7.13 1.78 1.92
CA LEU A 172 -7.06 1.80 3.38
C LEU A 172 -8.31 1.24 4.05
N SER A 173 -9.51 1.44 3.48
CA SER A 173 -10.74 0.85 3.99
C SER A 173 -10.79 -0.67 3.80
N ILE A 174 -10.20 -1.18 2.71
CA ILE A 174 -10.01 -2.62 2.47
C ILE A 174 -9.00 -3.17 3.50
N CYS A 175 -7.89 -2.46 3.75
CA CYS A 175 -6.93 -2.84 4.79
C CYS A 175 -7.60 -2.95 6.17
N HIS A 176 -8.45 -2.00 6.55
CA HIS A 176 -9.21 -2.04 7.79
C HIS A 176 -10.04 -3.33 7.88
N THR A 177 -10.79 -3.65 6.83
CA THR A 177 -11.61 -4.87 6.79
C THR A 177 -10.78 -6.15 6.86
N ILE A 178 -9.64 -6.20 6.18
CA ILE A 178 -8.74 -7.37 6.21
C ILE A 178 -8.22 -7.58 7.63
N VAL A 179 -7.74 -6.52 8.28
CA VAL A 179 -7.19 -6.60 9.64
C VAL A 179 -8.24 -7.03 10.65
N ASP A 180 -9.46 -6.48 10.58
CA ASP A 180 -10.59 -6.88 11.43
C ASP A 180 -10.90 -8.37 11.27
N ARG A 181 -10.94 -8.87 10.04
CA ARG A 181 -11.18 -10.29 9.74
C ARG A 181 -10.07 -11.20 10.22
N LEU A 182 -8.84 -10.72 10.25
CA LEU A 182 -7.69 -11.45 10.81
C LEU A 182 -7.60 -11.33 12.35
N GLY A 183 -8.53 -10.63 13.00
CA GLY A 183 -8.59 -10.47 14.44
C GLY A 183 -7.57 -9.48 15.00
N GLY A 184 -7.10 -8.56 14.17
CA GLY A 184 -6.11 -7.54 14.53
C GLY A 184 -6.70 -6.16 14.82
N LYS A 185 -5.82 -5.18 14.92
CA LYS A 185 -6.15 -3.75 15.01
C LYS A 185 -5.32 -2.99 13.99
N ILE A 186 -5.88 -1.92 13.43
CA ILE A 186 -5.20 -1.05 12.46
C ILE A 186 -5.25 0.40 12.95
N GLY A 187 -4.25 1.18 12.62
CA GLY A 187 -4.22 2.59 12.98
C GLY A 187 -3.17 3.38 12.21
N VAL A 188 -3.15 4.68 12.50
CA VAL A 188 -2.19 5.63 11.96
C VAL A 188 -1.75 6.61 13.02
N GLU A 189 -0.46 6.93 13.01
CA GLU A 189 0.13 8.04 13.75
C GLU A 189 0.73 8.99 12.72
N SER A 190 0.29 10.24 12.69
CA SER A 190 0.76 11.21 11.72
C SER A 190 0.74 12.62 12.28
N LYS A 191 1.60 13.45 11.71
CA LYS A 191 1.63 14.88 11.96
C LYS A 191 2.04 15.60 10.68
N GLU A 192 1.34 16.69 10.35
CA GLU A 192 1.64 17.52 9.18
C GLU A 192 3.12 17.89 9.11
N ASN A 193 3.72 17.72 7.94
CA ASN A 193 5.14 17.95 7.63
C ASN A 193 6.13 17.12 8.48
N LYS A 194 5.67 16.01 9.06
CA LYS A 194 6.52 15.09 9.84
C LYS A 194 6.47 13.65 9.33
N GLY A 195 5.53 13.36 8.42
CA GLY A 195 5.26 12.03 7.91
C GLY A 195 4.19 11.28 8.67
N SER A 196 4.03 10.01 8.32
CA SER A 196 3.02 9.12 8.88
C SER A 196 3.61 7.77 9.22
N THR A 197 2.98 7.09 10.18
CA THR A 197 3.22 5.67 10.48
C THR A 197 1.89 4.95 10.43
N PHE A 198 1.68 4.18 9.39
CA PHE A 198 0.55 3.25 9.30
C PHE A 198 0.95 1.93 9.91
N TRP A 199 0.10 1.38 10.75
CA TRP A 199 0.39 0.16 11.46
C TRP A 199 -0.84 -0.75 11.57
N PHE A 200 -0.58 -2.05 11.77
CA PHE A 200 -1.60 -3.00 12.19
C PHE A 200 -0.99 -4.07 13.09
N THR A 201 -1.85 -4.72 13.87
CA THR A 201 -1.49 -5.87 14.67
C THR A 201 -2.19 -7.11 14.15
N LEU A 202 -1.59 -8.28 14.37
CA LEU A 202 -2.23 -9.57 14.16
C LEU A 202 -1.99 -10.47 15.38
N PRO A 203 -2.90 -11.44 15.65
CA PRO A 203 -2.64 -12.47 16.65
C PRO A 203 -1.39 -13.27 16.27
N TYR A 204 -0.51 -13.46 17.23
CA TYR A 204 0.72 -14.24 17.10
C TYR A 204 0.67 -15.43 18.05
N ARG A 205 0.80 -16.63 17.51
CA ARG A 205 0.94 -17.85 18.31
C ARG A 205 2.25 -18.51 17.95
N GLN A 206 3.11 -18.66 18.92
CA GLN A 206 4.29 -19.51 18.77
C GLN A 206 3.81 -20.96 18.74
N ASN A 207 4.06 -21.66 17.63
CA ASN A 207 3.90 -23.11 17.54
C ASN A 207 5.19 -23.81 18.00
#